data_71cbb7b59d29539accba6fe2de00037a
#
_entry.id   71cbb7b59d29539accba6fe2de00037a
#
_cell.length_a   1.000
_cell.length_b   1.000
_cell.length_c   1.000
_cell.angle_alpha   90.00
_cell.angle_beta   90.00
_cell.angle_gamma   90.00
#
_symmetry.space_group_name_H-M   'P 1'
#
loop_
_entity.id
_entity.type
_entity.pdbx_description
1 polymer ?
#
loop_
_entity_poly.entity_id
_entity_poly.type
_entity_poly.pdbx_seq_one_letter_code
_entity_poly.pdbx_strand_id
1 'polypeptide(L)'
;MSFNAKDMTQGGQIANMRFRMFGQIANIIFYVLFILFWVLCGLMLMYRLSWQTFVNGCVYWWCTTLGPMRDIIRSQPVYTIQYYGQSLEYTSEQILADKYTIWCGEQLWTGFVFAAVVSLVICIVTFFIASWVLGRQGKQQSEDENTGGRQLSDKPKEVARQMKRDGMASDIKIGDLPILKNSEIQNFCLHGTVGSGKSEVIRRLLNYVRARGDMAIIYDRSCEFVKSYYDPSLDKILNPLDSRCAAWDLWKECLTLPDFDNISNTLIPMGTKEDPFWQGSGRTIFAEGAYLMREDDDRSYEKLVDTMLSIKIDKLRAYLQNTPAANLVEEKIEKTAISIRAVLTNYVKAIRYLQGIEKNGEPFTIRDWMRGVREDRPNGWLFISSNADTHASLKPVISMWLSIAIRGLLAMGENRNRRVWIFADELPTLHKLPDLVEILPEARKFGGCYVFGIQSYAQLEDIYGVKPAATLFDVMNTRAFFRSPSREIAEFAAGEIGEKEILKASEQYSYGADPVRDGVSTGKEKSGKPGQLLRYSDAAGPVLLRHAARTVSGREAGPQIQAASENYRGIYSAPTRYACRRPAQCAA
;
A
#
# COMPACT_ATOMS: atom_id res chain seq x y z
N MET A 1 13.37 31.92 -15.56
CA MET A 1 11.91 32.15 -15.74
C MET A 1 11.73 33.19 -16.83
N SER A 2 11.26 32.82 -18.00
CA SER A 2 10.95 33.77 -19.09
C SER A 2 9.62 34.46 -18.75
N PHE A 3 9.66 35.75 -18.64
CA PHE A 3 8.50 36.59 -18.36
C PHE A 3 7.60 36.59 -19.61
N ASN A 4 6.44 35.91 -19.53
CA ASN A 4 5.52 35.82 -20.65
C ASN A 4 4.36 36.79 -20.39
N ALA A 5 4.24 37.84 -21.20
CA ALA A 5 3.20 38.87 -21.05
C ALA A 5 1.77 38.26 -21.10
N LYS A 6 1.59 37.14 -21.80
CA LYS A 6 0.32 36.43 -21.91
C LYS A 6 -0.10 35.81 -20.57
N ASP A 7 0.84 35.24 -19.82
CA ASP A 7 0.56 34.61 -18.53
C ASP A 7 0.25 35.66 -17.47
N MET A 8 0.90 36.83 -17.55
CA MET A 8 0.63 37.96 -16.67
C MET A 8 -0.77 38.57 -16.90
N THR A 9 -1.17 38.74 -18.16
CA THR A 9 -2.52 39.26 -18.47
C THR A 9 -3.62 38.29 -18.05
N GLN A 10 -3.45 36.99 -18.30
CA GLN A 10 -4.41 35.97 -17.88
C GLN A 10 -4.49 35.86 -16.33
N GLY A 11 -3.36 35.86 -15.64
CA GLY A 11 -3.31 35.85 -14.19
C GLY A 11 -3.95 37.09 -13.58
N GLY A 12 -3.73 38.28 -14.15
CA GLY A 12 -4.33 39.52 -13.72
C GLY A 12 -5.85 39.57 -13.93
N GLN A 13 -6.36 39.03 -15.02
CA GLN A 13 -7.79 38.92 -15.29
C GLN A 13 -8.48 38.00 -14.28
N ILE A 14 -7.90 36.81 -14.01
CA ILE A 14 -8.43 35.86 -13.02
C ILE A 14 -8.43 36.48 -11.61
N ALA A 15 -7.37 37.19 -11.23
CA ALA A 15 -7.27 37.84 -9.93
C ALA A 15 -8.33 38.95 -9.79
N ASN A 16 -8.51 39.81 -10.81
CA ASN A 16 -9.51 40.86 -10.80
C ASN A 16 -10.94 40.29 -10.70
N MET A 17 -11.21 39.22 -11.38
CA MET A 17 -12.50 38.53 -11.32
C MET A 17 -12.78 37.93 -9.93
N ARG A 18 -11.82 37.23 -9.34
CA ARG A 18 -11.95 36.72 -7.98
C ARG A 18 -12.19 37.84 -6.98
N PHE A 19 -11.53 38.99 -7.17
CA PHE A 19 -11.72 40.18 -6.32
C PHE A 19 -13.13 40.75 -6.49
N ARG A 20 -13.65 40.82 -7.72
CA ARG A 20 -15.04 41.29 -7.96
C ARG A 20 -16.08 40.36 -7.34
N MET A 21 -15.95 39.05 -7.50
CA MET A 21 -16.85 38.06 -6.90
C MET A 21 -16.81 38.13 -5.37
N PHE A 22 -15.61 38.26 -4.80
CA PHE A 22 -15.46 38.46 -3.37
C PHE A 22 -16.18 39.77 -2.90
N GLY A 23 -16.01 40.86 -3.65
CA GLY A 23 -16.69 42.12 -3.37
C GLY A 23 -18.22 42.02 -3.41
N GLN A 24 -18.78 41.29 -4.39
CA GLN A 24 -20.23 41.07 -4.47
C GLN A 24 -20.76 40.29 -3.26
N ILE A 25 -20.11 39.19 -2.87
CA ILE A 25 -20.51 38.40 -1.71
C ILE A 25 -20.33 39.23 -0.42
N ALA A 26 -19.21 39.94 -0.31
CA ALA A 26 -18.94 40.80 0.84
C ALA A 26 -20.00 41.90 0.99
N ASN A 27 -20.43 42.54 -0.10
CA ASN A 27 -21.50 43.53 -0.10
C ASN A 27 -22.85 42.96 0.37
N ILE A 28 -23.22 41.77 -0.13
CA ILE A 28 -24.47 41.12 0.29
C ILE A 28 -24.42 40.83 1.80
N ILE A 29 -23.33 40.26 2.29
CA ILE A 29 -23.15 39.97 3.72
C ILE A 29 -23.22 41.27 4.53
N PHE A 30 -22.55 42.32 4.05
CA PHE A 30 -22.58 43.64 4.71
C PHE A 30 -24.00 44.19 4.82
N TYR A 31 -24.79 44.22 3.76
CA TYR A 31 -26.15 44.69 3.81
C TYR A 31 -27.04 43.87 4.74
N VAL A 32 -26.91 42.56 4.72
CA VAL A 32 -27.67 41.68 5.62
C VAL A 32 -27.30 41.96 7.08
N LEU A 33 -26.01 42.07 7.40
CA LEU A 33 -25.55 42.39 8.75
C LEU A 33 -25.92 43.79 9.18
N PHE A 34 -25.91 44.76 8.26
CA PHE A 34 -26.35 46.14 8.53
C PHE A 34 -27.83 46.20 8.92
N ILE A 35 -28.69 45.52 8.15
CA ILE A 35 -30.13 45.43 8.48
C ILE A 35 -30.31 44.71 9.83
N LEU A 36 -29.63 43.60 10.03
CA LEU A 36 -29.67 42.80 11.27
C LEU A 36 -29.26 43.66 12.48
N PHE A 37 -28.20 44.46 12.35
CA PHE A 37 -27.71 45.34 13.40
C PHE A 37 -28.80 46.32 13.86
N TRP A 38 -29.44 47.04 12.92
CA TRP A 38 -30.48 48.00 13.25
C TRP A 38 -31.75 47.37 13.81
N VAL A 39 -32.14 46.21 13.31
CA VAL A 39 -33.29 45.46 13.85
C VAL A 39 -33.01 45.00 15.28
N LEU A 40 -31.85 44.44 15.55
CA LEU A 40 -31.46 44.00 16.90
C LEU A 40 -31.34 45.19 17.86
N CYS A 41 -30.74 46.28 17.40
CA CYS A 41 -30.61 47.51 18.20
C CYS A 41 -31.99 48.08 18.57
N GLY A 42 -32.92 48.14 17.62
CA GLY A 42 -34.28 48.57 17.85
C GLY A 42 -35.05 47.67 18.83
N LEU A 43 -34.96 46.36 18.65
CA LEU A 43 -35.60 45.38 19.56
C LEU A 43 -35.04 45.49 20.99
N MET A 44 -33.73 45.62 21.13
CA MET A 44 -33.07 45.79 22.43
C MET A 44 -33.47 47.08 23.15
N LEU A 45 -33.58 48.17 22.38
CA LEU A 45 -34.07 49.43 22.92
C LEU A 45 -35.52 49.34 23.40
N MET A 46 -36.42 48.73 22.59
CA MET A 46 -37.81 48.51 22.97
C MET A 46 -37.98 47.58 24.17
N TYR A 47 -37.08 46.61 24.35
CA TYR A 47 -37.09 45.71 25.52
C TYR A 47 -36.64 46.44 26.80
N ARG A 48 -35.65 47.34 26.69
CA ARG A 48 -35.03 47.99 27.86
C ARG A 48 -35.71 49.25 28.32
N LEU A 49 -36.29 50.03 27.39
CA LEU A 49 -36.90 51.34 27.67
C LEU A 49 -38.42 51.28 27.51
N SER A 50 -39.14 51.96 28.44
CA SER A 50 -40.55 52.16 28.21
C SER A 50 -40.76 53.05 27.01
N TRP A 51 -41.89 52.93 26.31
CA TRP A 51 -42.21 53.77 25.15
C TRP A 51 -42.18 55.26 25.48
N GLN A 52 -42.63 55.63 26.66
CA GLN A 52 -42.61 57.01 27.12
C GLN A 52 -41.20 57.58 27.29
N THR A 53 -40.30 56.77 27.94
CA THR A 53 -38.90 57.19 28.13
C THR A 53 -38.18 57.30 26.78
N PHE A 54 -38.50 56.40 25.84
CA PHE A 54 -37.92 56.39 24.49
C PHE A 54 -38.31 57.66 23.74
N VAL A 55 -39.63 57.98 23.67
CA VAL A 55 -40.13 59.21 22.97
C VAL A 55 -39.57 60.45 23.59
N ASN A 56 -39.68 60.63 24.93
CA ASN A 56 -39.17 61.78 25.63
C ASN A 56 -37.65 61.98 25.50
N GLY A 57 -36.91 60.87 25.51
CA GLY A 57 -35.47 60.88 25.24
C GLY A 57 -35.12 61.28 23.80
N CYS A 58 -35.90 60.86 22.80
CA CYS A 58 -35.74 61.32 21.42
C CYS A 58 -36.00 62.82 21.29
N VAL A 59 -37.04 63.33 21.96
CA VAL A 59 -37.35 64.77 21.98
C VAL A 59 -36.21 65.59 22.66
N TYR A 60 -35.67 65.09 23.77
CA TYR A 60 -34.52 65.72 24.44
C TYR A 60 -33.30 65.82 23.51
N TRP A 61 -32.89 64.70 22.85
CA TRP A 61 -31.76 64.69 21.92
C TRP A 61 -32.02 65.53 20.67
N TRP A 62 -33.25 65.57 20.19
CA TRP A 62 -33.65 66.45 19.10
C TRP A 62 -33.45 67.90 19.49
N CYS A 63 -33.93 68.34 20.67
CA CYS A 63 -33.74 69.69 21.19
C CYS A 63 -32.26 70.05 21.43
N THR A 64 -31.44 69.08 21.85
CA THR A 64 -30.00 69.24 22.04
C THR A 64 -29.28 69.47 20.71
N THR A 65 -29.60 68.67 19.67
CA THR A 65 -28.98 68.80 18.34
C THR A 65 -29.40 70.07 17.59
N LEU A 66 -30.63 70.55 17.79
CA LEU A 66 -31.13 71.81 17.23
C LEU A 66 -30.71 73.04 18.01
N GLY A 67 -30.13 72.87 19.20
CA GLY A 67 -29.70 74.03 20.06
C GLY A 67 -28.82 75.04 19.34
N PRO A 68 -27.82 74.62 18.53
CA PRO A 68 -27.00 75.56 17.76
C PRO A 68 -27.74 76.34 16.65
N MET A 69 -28.90 75.85 16.22
CA MET A 69 -29.69 76.45 15.14
C MET A 69 -30.82 77.31 15.64
N ARG A 70 -30.94 77.49 16.95
CA ARG A 70 -32.03 78.32 17.60
C ARG A 70 -32.12 79.70 17.08
N ASP A 71 -31.01 80.34 16.84
CA ASP A 71 -30.99 81.75 16.39
C ASP A 71 -31.53 81.91 14.97
N ILE A 72 -31.64 80.83 14.24
CA ILE A 72 -32.14 80.80 12.86
C ILE A 72 -33.64 80.51 12.83
N ILE A 73 -34.19 79.81 13.81
CA ILE A 73 -35.61 79.45 13.89
C ILE A 73 -36.37 80.49 14.71
N ARG A 74 -37.07 81.44 14.04
CA ARG A 74 -37.83 82.51 14.66
C ARG A 74 -39.06 82.11 15.47
N SER A 75 -39.53 80.83 15.36
CA SER A 75 -40.63 80.33 16.17
C SER A 75 -40.08 79.37 17.23
N GLN A 76 -40.48 79.54 18.50
CA GLN A 76 -40.15 78.52 19.53
C GLN A 76 -41.12 77.33 19.40
N PRO A 77 -40.68 76.19 18.88
CA PRO A 77 -41.54 75.05 18.77
C PRO A 77 -41.86 74.48 20.16
N VAL A 78 -43.11 74.13 20.39
CA VAL A 78 -43.62 73.53 21.61
C VAL A 78 -43.68 72.01 21.36
N TYR A 79 -43.12 71.23 22.28
CA TYR A 79 -43.09 69.77 22.21
C TYR A 79 -43.92 69.14 23.33
N THR A 80 -44.66 68.09 23.04
CA THR A 80 -45.47 67.37 24.01
C THR A 80 -44.64 66.27 24.69
N ILE A 81 -44.48 66.41 26.00
CA ILE A 81 -43.78 65.41 26.86
C ILE A 81 -44.83 64.60 27.64
N GLN A 82 -44.73 63.34 27.68
CA GLN A 82 -45.58 62.45 28.46
C GLN A 82 -44.95 62.19 29.84
N TYR A 83 -45.68 62.57 30.90
CA TYR A 83 -45.26 62.37 32.29
C TYR A 83 -46.43 61.78 33.10
N TYR A 84 -46.25 60.51 33.57
CA TYR A 84 -47.27 59.77 34.33
C TYR A 84 -48.70 59.78 33.71
N GLY A 85 -48.80 59.66 32.39
CA GLY A 85 -50.07 59.62 31.68
C GLY A 85 -50.66 61.05 31.38
N GLN A 86 -50.01 62.12 31.77
CA GLN A 86 -50.36 63.52 31.41
C GLN A 86 -49.45 64.03 30.30
N SER A 87 -50.00 64.69 29.33
CA SER A 87 -49.28 65.39 28.27
C SER A 87 -49.00 66.81 28.66
N LEU A 88 -47.75 67.20 28.80
CA LEU A 88 -47.29 68.55 29.15
C LEU A 88 -46.64 69.14 27.91
N GLU A 89 -46.94 70.45 27.68
CA GLU A 89 -46.33 71.20 26.59
C GLU A 89 -45.14 72.00 27.12
N TYR A 90 -43.93 71.66 26.60
CA TYR A 90 -42.67 72.32 26.98
C TYR A 90 -42.01 72.97 25.77
N THR A 91 -41.41 74.13 26.01
CA THR A 91 -40.52 74.80 25.06
C THR A 91 -39.14 74.04 25.04
N SER A 92 -38.37 74.22 24.00
CA SER A 92 -37.05 73.54 23.88
C SER A 92 -36.08 73.92 25.03
N GLU A 93 -36.18 75.10 25.61
CA GLU A 93 -35.40 75.55 26.78
C GLU A 93 -35.81 74.82 28.06
N GLN A 94 -37.11 74.68 28.26
CA GLN A 94 -37.65 73.94 29.41
C GLN A 94 -37.27 72.46 29.36
N ILE A 95 -37.28 71.87 28.17
CA ILE A 95 -36.86 70.44 27.97
C ILE A 95 -35.38 70.22 28.35
N LEU A 96 -34.51 71.14 27.99
CA LEU A 96 -33.09 71.07 28.32
C LEU A 96 -32.77 71.36 29.79
N ALA A 97 -33.68 72.09 30.53
CA ALA A 97 -33.53 72.40 31.92
C ALA A 97 -34.22 71.39 32.88
N ASP A 98 -35.21 70.64 32.40
CA ASP A 98 -35.99 69.77 33.26
C ASP A 98 -35.23 68.45 33.55
N LYS A 99 -35.18 68.09 34.84
CA LYS A 99 -34.44 66.87 35.31
C LYS A 99 -34.97 65.54 34.75
N TYR A 100 -36.28 65.43 34.52
CA TYR A 100 -36.87 64.21 34.00
C TYR A 100 -36.54 64.01 32.53
N THR A 101 -36.58 65.07 31.73
CA THR A 101 -36.23 65.00 30.31
C THR A 101 -34.74 64.73 30.12
N ILE A 102 -33.86 65.30 30.94
CA ILE A 102 -32.43 65.02 30.99
C ILE A 102 -32.21 63.52 31.31
N TRP A 103 -32.86 62.98 32.33
CA TRP A 103 -32.78 61.57 32.70
C TRP A 103 -33.27 60.67 31.56
N CYS A 104 -34.39 61.00 30.89
CA CYS A 104 -34.86 60.25 29.73
C CYS A 104 -33.81 60.27 28.61
N GLY A 105 -33.14 61.37 28.36
CA GLY A 105 -32.07 61.49 27.38
C GLY A 105 -30.84 60.60 27.72
N GLU A 106 -30.43 60.62 29.00
CA GLU A 106 -29.33 59.78 29.49
C GLU A 106 -29.68 58.27 29.40
N GLN A 107 -30.91 57.91 29.78
CA GLN A 107 -31.39 56.55 29.68
C GLN A 107 -31.43 56.09 28.20
N LEU A 108 -31.86 56.91 27.28
CA LEU A 108 -31.84 56.59 25.86
C LEU A 108 -30.43 56.45 25.35
N TRP A 109 -29.50 57.34 25.72
CA TRP A 109 -28.11 57.24 25.30
C TRP A 109 -27.43 55.97 25.82
N THR A 110 -27.52 55.70 27.13
CA THR A 110 -26.95 54.51 27.74
C THR A 110 -27.57 53.23 27.20
N GLY A 111 -28.90 53.24 26.98
CA GLY A 111 -29.63 52.15 26.34
C GLY A 111 -29.17 51.90 24.90
N PHE A 112 -28.98 52.97 24.13
CA PHE A 112 -28.50 52.90 22.75
C PHE A 112 -27.07 52.35 22.66
N VAL A 113 -26.15 52.85 23.49
CA VAL A 113 -24.77 52.36 23.51
C VAL A 113 -24.72 50.86 23.87
N PHE A 114 -25.49 50.46 24.89
CA PHE A 114 -25.58 49.06 25.25
C PHE A 114 -26.15 48.20 24.12
N ALA A 115 -27.26 48.62 23.52
CA ALA A 115 -27.90 47.89 22.41
C ALA A 115 -26.98 47.83 21.20
N ALA A 116 -26.26 48.89 20.87
CA ALA A 116 -25.31 48.94 19.77
C ALA A 116 -24.12 47.97 19.99
N VAL A 117 -23.55 47.96 21.20
CA VAL A 117 -22.43 47.03 21.52
C VAL A 117 -22.89 45.58 21.43
N VAL A 118 -24.03 45.22 22.03
CA VAL A 118 -24.55 43.85 21.98
C VAL A 118 -24.90 43.44 20.54
N SER A 119 -25.58 44.31 19.80
CA SER A 119 -25.91 44.04 18.39
C SER A 119 -24.66 43.89 17.53
N LEU A 120 -23.62 44.69 17.77
CA LEU A 120 -22.33 44.57 17.08
C LEU A 120 -21.65 43.20 17.35
N VAL A 121 -21.62 42.78 18.61
CA VAL A 121 -21.06 41.49 18.98
C VAL A 121 -21.83 40.35 18.30
N ILE A 122 -23.16 40.38 18.29
CA ILE A 122 -23.99 39.40 17.60
C ILE A 122 -23.69 39.39 16.09
N CYS A 123 -23.59 40.55 15.46
CA CYS A 123 -23.25 40.68 14.04
C CYS A 123 -21.87 40.11 13.73
N ILE A 124 -20.86 40.33 14.57
CA ILE A 124 -19.52 39.74 14.41
C ILE A 124 -19.57 38.22 14.49
N VAL A 125 -20.25 37.68 15.49
CA VAL A 125 -20.41 36.21 15.61
C VAL A 125 -21.14 35.65 14.39
N THR A 126 -22.22 36.28 13.95
CA THR A 126 -22.99 35.88 12.76
C THR A 126 -22.11 35.91 11.48
N PHE A 127 -21.25 36.93 11.35
CA PHE A 127 -20.30 37.03 10.24
C PHE A 127 -19.34 35.83 10.20
N PHE A 128 -18.77 35.47 11.35
CA PHE A 128 -17.86 34.30 11.42
C PHE A 128 -18.58 32.98 11.13
N ILE A 129 -19.80 32.82 11.64
CA ILE A 129 -20.61 31.60 11.36
C ILE A 129 -20.95 31.55 9.87
N ALA A 130 -21.43 32.65 9.28
CA ALA A 130 -21.76 32.69 7.85
C ALA A 130 -20.52 32.40 6.98
N SER A 131 -19.38 33.01 7.29
CA SER A 131 -18.11 32.80 6.58
C SER A 131 -17.64 31.34 6.69
N TRP A 132 -17.79 30.73 7.86
CA TRP A 132 -17.45 29.31 8.06
C TRP A 132 -18.37 28.38 7.26
N VAL A 133 -19.68 28.62 7.28
CA VAL A 133 -20.68 27.83 6.53
C VAL A 133 -20.44 27.93 5.02
N LEU A 134 -20.29 29.16 4.51
CA LEU A 134 -20.03 29.39 3.08
C LEU A 134 -18.70 28.80 2.64
N GLY A 135 -17.65 28.92 3.45
CA GLY A 135 -16.34 28.30 3.18
C GLY A 135 -16.43 26.78 3.14
N ARG A 136 -17.20 26.16 4.05
CA ARG A 136 -17.40 24.72 4.08
C ARG A 136 -18.19 24.22 2.86
N GLN A 137 -19.25 24.90 2.47
CA GLN A 137 -20.05 24.57 1.29
C GLN A 137 -19.23 24.74 -0.01
N GLY A 138 -18.47 25.83 -0.13
CA GLY A 138 -17.57 26.07 -1.26
C GLY A 138 -16.52 24.99 -1.40
N LYS A 139 -15.93 24.55 -0.27
CA LYS A 139 -14.97 23.45 -0.26
C LYS A 139 -15.59 22.14 -0.71
N GLN A 140 -16.78 21.79 -0.25
CA GLN A 140 -17.49 20.57 -0.67
C GLN A 140 -17.86 20.58 -2.16
N GLN A 141 -18.18 21.74 -2.74
CA GLN A 141 -18.49 21.87 -4.16
C GLN A 141 -17.25 21.84 -5.06
N SER A 142 -16.10 22.29 -4.55
CA SER A 142 -14.83 22.29 -5.28
C SER A 142 -14.04 20.97 -5.15
N GLU A 143 -14.43 20.07 -4.24
CA GLU A 143 -13.78 18.79 -4.10
C GLU A 143 -14.27 17.82 -5.18
N ASP A 144 -13.31 17.11 -5.79
CA ASP A 144 -13.59 16.03 -6.74
C ASP A 144 -14.39 14.93 -6.03
N GLU A 145 -15.49 14.51 -6.62
CA GLU A 145 -16.35 13.47 -6.06
C GLU A 145 -16.05 12.13 -6.72
N ASN A 146 -15.72 11.13 -5.90
CA ASN A 146 -15.55 9.77 -6.38
C ASN A 146 -16.92 9.15 -6.69
N THR A 147 -17.20 8.84 -7.95
CA THR A 147 -18.47 8.25 -8.37
C THR A 147 -18.40 6.76 -8.63
N GLY A 148 -17.17 6.22 -8.80
CA GLY A 148 -16.98 4.81 -9.09
C GLY A 148 -15.52 4.42 -9.18
N GLY A 149 -15.27 3.15 -9.54
CA GLY A 149 -13.94 2.62 -9.67
C GLY A 149 -13.26 2.33 -8.33
N ARG A 150 -11.94 2.19 -8.35
CA ARG A 150 -11.13 1.88 -7.15
C ARG A 150 -10.78 3.17 -6.39
N GLN A 151 -10.86 3.12 -5.07
CA GLN A 151 -10.41 4.25 -4.25
C GLN A 151 -8.88 4.28 -4.23
N LEU A 152 -8.30 5.29 -4.88
CA LEU A 152 -6.87 5.56 -4.87
C LEU A 152 -6.57 6.66 -3.85
N SER A 153 -5.60 6.43 -2.98
CA SER A 153 -5.12 7.43 -2.02
C SER A 153 -3.61 7.61 -2.16
N ASP A 154 -3.16 8.84 -2.20
CA ASP A 154 -1.76 9.27 -2.16
C ASP A 154 -1.26 9.56 -0.73
N LYS A 155 -2.13 9.33 0.29
CA LYS A 155 -1.87 9.66 1.68
C LYS A 155 -1.78 8.41 2.57
N PRO A 156 -0.64 7.71 2.61
CA PRO A 156 -0.48 6.45 3.32
C PRO A 156 -0.80 6.55 4.83
N LYS A 157 -0.50 7.70 5.45
CA LYS A 157 -0.78 7.92 6.87
C LYS A 157 -2.28 8.03 7.19
N GLU A 158 -3.07 8.60 6.29
CA GLU A 158 -4.54 8.68 6.45
C GLU A 158 -5.16 7.28 6.32
N VAL A 159 -4.73 6.52 5.31
CA VAL A 159 -5.16 5.14 5.11
C VAL A 159 -4.78 4.27 6.32
N ALA A 160 -3.54 4.39 6.82
CA ALA A 160 -3.10 3.66 8.00
C ALA A 160 -3.93 3.99 9.25
N ARG A 161 -4.33 5.27 9.42
CA ARG A 161 -5.22 5.69 10.53
C ARG A 161 -6.62 5.10 10.37
N GLN A 162 -7.14 5.08 9.15
CA GLN A 162 -8.45 4.49 8.86
C GLN A 162 -8.43 2.99 9.14
N MET A 163 -7.45 2.24 8.60
CA MET A 163 -7.30 0.81 8.86
C MET A 163 -7.18 0.47 10.34
N LYS A 164 -6.49 1.31 11.13
CA LYS A 164 -6.41 1.14 12.59
C LYS A 164 -7.76 1.39 13.26
N ARG A 165 -8.51 2.41 12.85
CA ARG A 165 -9.84 2.71 13.37
C ARG A 165 -10.82 1.56 13.12
N ASP A 166 -10.72 0.97 11.92
CA ASP A 166 -11.59 -0.13 11.49
C ASP A 166 -11.14 -1.49 12.07
N GLY A 167 -10.05 -1.52 12.85
CA GLY A 167 -9.50 -2.76 13.44
C GLY A 167 -8.89 -3.73 12.43
N MET A 168 -8.65 -3.28 11.19
CA MET A 168 -8.15 -4.10 10.08
C MET A 168 -6.63 -4.01 9.87
N ALA A 169 -5.92 -3.16 10.61
CA ALA A 169 -4.47 -3.02 10.48
C ALA A 169 -3.72 -4.17 11.14
N SER A 170 -2.77 -4.78 10.40
CA SER A 170 -1.76 -5.70 10.95
C SER A 170 -0.61 -4.93 11.60
N ASP A 171 0.19 -5.63 12.39
CA ASP A 171 1.50 -5.17 12.88
C ASP A 171 2.54 -5.09 11.75
N ILE A 172 2.40 -5.94 10.72
CA ILE A 172 3.26 -5.96 9.53
C ILE A 172 2.99 -4.74 8.66
N LYS A 173 4.08 -4.06 8.25
CA LYS A 173 3.99 -2.87 7.40
C LYS A 173 4.92 -2.97 6.21
N ILE A 174 4.45 -2.43 5.07
CA ILE A 174 5.28 -2.15 3.90
C ILE A 174 5.41 -0.62 3.81
N GLY A 175 6.59 -0.10 4.12
CA GLY A 175 6.75 1.34 4.35
C GLY A 175 5.96 1.81 5.59
N ASP A 176 5.13 2.85 5.41
CA ASP A 176 4.24 3.38 6.45
C ASP A 176 2.86 2.70 6.48
N LEU A 177 2.57 1.81 5.51
CA LEU A 177 1.27 1.19 5.35
C LEU A 177 1.22 -0.16 6.04
N PRO A 178 0.31 -0.38 7.01
CA PRO A 178 0.03 -1.70 7.52
C PRO A 178 -0.66 -2.55 6.44
N ILE A 179 -0.35 -3.83 6.40
CA ILE A 179 -1.16 -4.78 5.62
C ILE A 179 -2.48 -5.06 6.34
N LEU A 180 -3.42 -5.67 5.66
CA LEU A 180 -4.65 -6.13 6.32
C LEU A 180 -4.36 -7.26 7.29
N LYS A 181 -5.05 -7.27 8.41
CA LYS A 181 -4.92 -8.31 9.43
C LYS A 181 -5.22 -9.69 8.82
N ASN A 182 -4.36 -10.65 9.06
CA ASN A 182 -4.41 -12.01 8.51
C ASN A 182 -4.33 -12.09 6.98
N SER A 183 -3.82 -11.06 6.30
CA SER A 183 -3.59 -11.12 4.85
C SER A 183 -2.25 -11.74 4.46
N GLU A 184 -1.41 -12.07 5.41
CA GLU A 184 -0.11 -12.73 5.20
C GLU A 184 -0.25 -14.02 4.37
N ILE A 185 -1.30 -14.79 4.64
CA ILE A 185 -1.62 -16.05 3.93
C ILE A 185 -2.24 -15.83 2.53
N GLN A 186 -2.33 -14.59 2.08
CA GLN A 186 -2.83 -14.24 0.74
C GLN A 186 -1.71 -13.88 -0.24
N ASN A 187 -0.48 -14.17 0.14
CA ASN A 187 0.74 -14.06 -0.65
C ASN A 187 1.08 -12.62 -1.12
N PHE A 188 2.37 -12.38 -1.31
CA PHE A 188 2.92 -11.09 -1.69
C PHE A 188 3.65 -11.16 -3.02
N CYS A 189 3.44 -10.15 -3.86
CA CYS A 189 4.24 -9.89 -5.05
C CYS A 189 4.97 -8.55 -4.89
N LEU A 190 6.29 -8.58 -4.98
CA LEU A 190 7.15 -7.40 -4.98
C LEU A 190 7.71 -7.22 -6.40
N HIS A 191 7.08 -6.33 -7.17
CA HIS A 191 7.43 -6.11 -8.58
C HIS A 191 8.24 -4.83 -8.78
N GLY A 192 9.42 -4.93 -9.36
CA GLY A 192 10.28 -3.78 -9.67
C GLY A 192 11.69 -4.17 -10.08
N THR A 193 12.44 -3.24 -10.65
CA THR A 193 13.80 -3.46 -11.14
C THR A 193 14.83 -3.57 -10.03
N VAL A 194 16.07 -3.88 -10.41
CA VAL A 194 17.23 -3.90 -9.50
C VAL A 194 17.42 -2.52 -8.86
N GLY A 195 17.71 -2.51 -7.56
CA GLY A 195 17.91 -1.28 -6.81
C GLY A 195 16.63 -0.48 -6.50
N SER A 196 15.45 -1.02 -6.80
CA SER A 196 14.17 -0.35 -6.52
C SER A 196 13.71 -0.42 -5.07
N GLY A 197 14.38 -1.21 -4.21
CA GLY A 197 14.03 -1.35 -2.80
C GLY A 197 13.27 -2.64 -2.43
N LYS A 198 13.11 -3.60 -3.35
CA LYS A 198 12.46 -4.90 -3.06
C LYS A 198 13.10 -5.61 -1.86
N SER A 199 14.42 -5.81 -1.90
CA SER A 199 15.15 -6.52 -0.84
C SER A 199 15.05 -5.80 0.52
N GLU A 200 14.90 -4.47 0.54
CA GLU A 200 14.66 -3.73 1.78
C GLU A 200 13.28 -4.04 2.38
N VAL A 201 12.26 -4.20 1.55
CA VAL A 201 10.94 -4.65 2.01
C VAL A 201 11.02 -6.08 2.55
N ILE A 202 11.73 -6.98 1.85
CA ILE A 202 11.97 -8.35 2.34
C ILE A 202 12.68 -8.33 3.69
N ARG A 203 13.75 -7.53 3.87
CA ARG A 203 14.45 -7.37 5.15
C ARG A 203 13.50 -6.95 6.28
N ARG A 204 12.60 -6.01 6.02
CA ARG A 204 11.60 -5.58 7.00
C ARG A 204 10.63 -6.68 7.35
N LEU A 205 10.13 -7.41 6.34
CA LEU A 205 9.26 -8.57 6.57
C LEU A 205 9.99 -9.64 7.38
N LEU A 206 11.25 -9.96 7.05
CA LEU A 206 12.07 -10.90 7.83
C LEU A 206 12.21 -10.48 9.29
N ASN A 207 12.40 -9.19 9.58
CA ASN A 207 12.44 -8.70 10.95
C ASN A 207 11.11 -8.96 11.70
N TYR A 208 9.95 -8.75 11.05
CA TYR A 208 8.66 -9.09 11.63
C TYR A 208 8.50 -10.59 11.87
N VAL A 209 8.89 -11.41 10.89
CA VAL A 209 8.80 -12.86 10.97
C VAL A 209 9.68 -13.41 12.10
N ARG A 210 10.91 -12.90 12.25
CA ARG A 210 11.81 -13.29 13.35
C ARG A 210 11.28 -12.86 14.71
N ALA A 211 10.73 -11.64 14.81
CA ALA A 211 10.15 -11.14 16.05
C ALA A 211 8.91 -11.92 16.50
N ARG A 212 8.15 -12.46 15.55
CA ARG A 212 7.00 -13.34 15.83
C ARG A 212 7.39 -14.77 16.18
N GLY A 213 8.61 -15.18 15.86
CA GLY A 213 9.06 -16.57 16.01
C GLY A 213 8.50 -17.50 14.94
N ASP A 214 8.01 -16.98 13.82
CA ASP A 214 7.47 -17.78 12.73
C ASP A 214 8.59 -18.52 11.98
N MET A 215 8.27 -19.69 11.43
CA MET A 215 9.18 -20.46 10.54
C MET A 215 9.32 -19.75 9.19
N ALA A 216 10.53 -19.72 8.65
CA ALA A 216 10.78 -19.19 7.32
C ALA A 216 11.72 -20.05 6.48
N ILE A 217 11.43 -20.10 5.19
CA ILE A 217 12.28 -20.68 4.15
C ILE A 217 12.66 -19.54 3.21
N ILE A 218 13.95 -19.31 3.04
CA ILE A 218 14.46 -18.10 2.36
C ILE A 218 15.37 -18.54 1.22
N TYR A 219 14.91 -18.32 -0.01
CA TYR A 219 15.79 -18.41 -1.17
C TYR A 219 16.60 -17.11 -1.30
N ASP A 220 17.91 -17.25 -1.15
CA ASP A 220 18.88 -16.15 -1.14
C ASP A 220 19.97 -16.36 -2.21
N ARG A 221 19.79 -15.74 -3.37
CA ARG A 221 20.70 -15.88 -4.51
C ARG A 221 22.10 -15.33 -4.25
N SER A 222 22.24 -14.36 -3.36
CA SER A 222 23.48 -13.61 -3.13
C SER A 222 24.09 -13.81 -1.75
N CYS A 223 23.53 -14.70 -0.93
CA CYS A 223 23.89 -14.88 0.49
C CYS A 223 23.77 -13.59 1.33
N GLU A 224 22.96 -12.63 0.90
CA GLU A 224 22.78 -11.33 1.56
C GLU A 224 21.96 -11.49 2.84
N PHE A 225 20.90 -12.30 2.80
CA PHE A 225 20.06 -12.58 3.96
C PHE A 225 20.75 -13.53 4.93
N VAL A 226 21.50 -14.53 4.43
CA VAL A 226 22.33 -15.42 5.27
C VAL A 226 23.30 -14.60 6.13
N LYS A 227 24.02 -13.66 5.53
CA LYS A 227 24.98 -12.79 6.25
C LYS A 227 24.33 -11.96 7.36
N SER A 228 23.07 -11.57 7.17
CA SER A 228 22.38 -10.63 8.07
C SER A 228 21.53 -11.31 9.15
N TYR A 229 21.00 -12.50 8.89
CA TYR A 229 19.95 -13.11 9.69
C TYR A 229 20.26 -14.51 10.22
N TYR A 230 21.28 -15.19 9.70
CA TYR A 230 21.59 -16.57 10.10
C TYR A 230 21.99 -16.68 11.58
N ASP A 231 21.28 -17.53 12.32
CA ASP A 231 21.58 -17.90 13.70
C ASP A 231 21.95 -19.39 13.77
N PRO A 232 23.23 -19.73 14.04
CA PRO A 232 23.67 -21.13 14.07
C PRO A 232 22.94 -22.02 15.06
N SER A 233 22.32 -21.44 16.10
CA SER A 233 21.61 -22.19 17.13
C SER A 233 20.23 -22.68 16.72
N LEU A 234 19.60 -22.01 15.74
CA LEU A 234 18.23 -22.26 15.33
C LEU A 234 18.09 -22.60 13.85
N ASP A 235 18.93 -22.02 13.00
CA ASP A 235 18.74 -21.99 11.55
C ASP A 235 19.56 -23.08 10.84
N LYS A 236 19.15 -23.40 9.62
CA LYS A 236 19.86 -24.32 8.72
C LYS A 236 20.18 -23.64 7.39
N ILE A 237 21.31 -24.02 6.80
CA ILE A 237 21.73 -23.58 5.46
C ILE A 237 21.75 -24.77 4.53
N LEU A 238 21.18 -24.63 3.34
CA LEU A 238 21.33 -25.51 2.21
C LEU A 238 22.04 -24.76 1.08
N ASN A 239 23.36 -24.90 1.07
CA ASN A 239 24.25 -24.42 0.02
C ASN A 239 25.46 -25.38 -0.03
N PRO A 240 25.59 -26.19 -1.08
CA PRO A 240 26.64 -27.21 -1.13
C PRO A 240 28.07 -26.65 -1.06
N LEU A 241 28.24 -25.38 -1.36
CA LEU A 241 29.53 -24.67 -1.35
C LEU A 241 29.79 -23.93 -0.04
N ASP A 242 28.87 -23.99 0.92
CA ASP A 242 29.04 -23.42 2.26
C ASP A 242 29.40 -24.54 3.24
N SER A 243 30.49 -24.39 4.00
CA SER A 243 30.93 -25.36 5.00
C SER A 243 29.90 -25.64 6.10
N ARG A 244 28.92 -24.75 6.27
CA ARG A 244 27.82 -24.87 7.24
C ARG A 244 26.59 -25.57 6.64
N CYS A 245 26.67 -26.06 5.39
CA CYS A 245 25.59 -26.74 4.72
C CYS A 245 25.11 -27.95 5.55
N ALA A 246 23.81 -28.01 5.81
CA ALA A 246 23.23 -29.17 6.48
C ALA A 246 23.40 -30.43 5.62
N ALA A 247 23.62 -31.57 6.26
CA ALA A 247 23.82 -32.86 5.61
C ALA A 247 22.49 -33.39 5.03
N TRP A 248 21.96 -32.72 4.01
CA TRP A 248 20.70 -33.11 3.39
C TRP A 248 20.83 -34.51 2.77
N ASP A 249 19.85 -35.39 3.07
CA ASP A 249 19.84 -36.78 2.64
C ASP A 249 18.65 -37.05 1.72
N LEU A 250 18.93 -37.24 0.42
CA LEU A 250 17.93 -37.50 -0.62
C LEU A 250 17.04 -38.72 -0.28
N TRP A 251 17.63 -39.79 0.21
CA TRP A 251 16.92 -41.07 0.43
C TRP A 251 16.14 -41.08 1.75
N LYS A 252 16.48 -40.21 2.70
CA LYS A 252 15.65 -39.93 3.87
C LYS A 252 14.55 -38.94 3.56
N GLU A 253 14.77 -38.00 2.64
CA GLU A 253 13.76 -37.07 2.17
C GLU A 253 12.69 -37.81 1.36
N CYS A 254 13.07 -38.66 0.43
CA CYS A 254 12.20 -39.41 -0.47
C CYS A 254 12.01 -40.85 0.05
N LEU A 255 10.79 -41.17 0.48
CA LEU A 255 10.46 -42.49 1.02
C LEU A 255 9.79 -43.40 -0.03
N THR A 256 9.13 -42.81 -1.01
CA THR A 256 8.31 -43.51 -2.01
C THR A 256 8.73 -43.13 -3.43
N LEU A 257 8.43 -43.96 -4.40
CA LEU A 257 8.73 -43.66 -5.82
C LEU A 257 8.09 -42.34 -6.28
N PRO A 258 6.83 -42.00 -5.91
CA PRO A 258 6.27 -40.69 -6.22
C PRO A 258 7.07 -39.51 -5.67
N ASP A 259 7.78 -39.65 -4.54
CA ASP A 259 8.65 -38.57 -4.03
C ASP A 259 9.83 -38.35 -4.99
N PHE A 260 10.44 -39.40 -5.52
CA PHE A 260 11.51 -39.30 -6.52
C PHE A 260 11.02 -38.77 -7.85
N ASP A 261 9.80 -39.14 -8.29
CA ASP A 261 9.16 -38.52 -9.46
C ASP A 261 8.99 -37.03 -9.30
N ASN A 262 8.53 -36.59 -8.15
CA ASN A 262 8.35 -35.16 -7.84
C ASN A 262 9.67 -34.38 -7.85
N ILE A 263 10.73 -34.98 -7.30
CA ILE A 263 12.07 -34.38 -7.33
C ILE A 263 12.59 -34.33 -8.77
N SER A 264 12.42 -35.41 -9.53
CA SER A 264 12.85 -35.47 -10.92
C SER A 264 12.16 -34.40 -11.78
N ASN A 265 10.88 -34.16 -11.54
CA ASN A 265 10.10 -33.13 -12.23
C ASN A 265 10.65 -31.74 -12.04
N THR A 266 11.22 -31.44 -10.87
CA THR A 266 11.81 -30.12 -10.58
C THR A 266 13.26 -30.03 -11.03
N LEU A 267 14.02 -31.15 -10.84
CA LEU A 267 15.43 -31.22 -11.21
C LEU A 267 15.60 -31.10 -12.72
N ILE A 268 14.71 -31.75 -13.49
CA ILE A 268 14.70 -31.80 -14.96
C ILE A 268 13.42 -31.09 -15.45
N PRO A 269 13.38 -29.77 -15.50
CA PRO A 269 12.17 -29.06 -15.90
C PRO A 269 11.84 -29.32 -17.38
N MET A 270 10.54 -29.36 -17.71
CA MET A 270 10.10 -29.34 -19.11
C MET A 270 10.16 -27.93 -19.65
N GLY A 271 10.87 -27.73 -20.75
CA GLY A 271 10.84 -26.50 -21.52
C GLY A 271 9.48 -26.32 -22.20
N THR A 272 9.07 -25.07 -22.40
CA THR A 272 7.79 -24.74 -23.07
C THR A 272 7.80 -25.01 -24.58
N LYS A 273 9.01 -25.17 -25.17
CA LYS A 273 9.23 -25.32 -26.62
C LYS A 273 9.95 -26.60 -27.02
N GLU A 274 10.29 -27.43 -26.04
CA GLU A 274 11.07 -28.68 -26.26
C GLU A 274 10.14 -29.87 -26.37
N ASP A 275 10.63 -30.94 -27.04
CA ASP A 275 9.91 -32.21 -27.12
C ASP A 275 9.87 -32.87 -25.71
N PRO A 276 8.69 -33.13 -25.17
CA PRO A 276 8.52 -33.68 -23.82
C PRO A 276 9.16 -35.07 -23.63
N PHE A 277 9.41 -35.80 -24.73
CA PHE A 277 9.97 -37.16 -24.67
C PHE A 277 11.34 -37.17 -23.98
N TRP A 278 12.23 -36.25 -24.32
CA TRP A 278 13.61 -36.30 -23.84
C TRP A 278 13.71 -36.04 -22.33
N GLN A 279 13.06 -34.98 -21.86
CA GLN A 279 13.02 -34.64 -20.42
C GLN A 279 12.21 -35.67 -19.65
N GLY A 280 11.08 -36.15 -20.19
CA GLY A 280 10.27 -37.20 -19.56
C GLY A 280 11.04 -38.47 -19.36
N SER A 281 11.74 -38.92 -20.41
CA SER A 281 12.60 -40.12 -20.32
C SER A 281 13.74 -39.95 -19.30
N GLY A 282 14.37 -38.76 -19.28
CA GLY A 282 15.41 -38.45 -18.29
C GLY A 282 14.88 -38.49 -16.85
N ARG A 283 13.68 -37.96 -16.62
CA ARG A 283 13.01 -38.03 -15.31
C ARG A 283 12.77 -39.45 -14.85
N THR A 284 12.22 -40.29 -15.72
CA THR A 284 11.96 -41.70 -15.40
C THR A 284 13.25 -42.44 -15.05
N ILE A 285 14.33 -42.27 -15.83
CA ILE A 285 15.63 -42.92 -15.54
C ILE A 285 16.17 -42.42 -14.19
N PHE A 286 16.09 -41.13 -13.90
CA PHE A 286 16.59 -40.58 -12.63
C PHE A 286 15.76 -41.07 -11.44
N ALA A 287 14.42 -40.99 -11.53
CA ALA A 287 13.53 -41.36 -10.43
C ALA A 287 13.69 -42.85 -10.06
N GLU A 288 13.61 -43.71 -11.05
CA GLU A 288 13.76 -45.16 -10.85
C GLU A 288 15.15 -45.54 -10.35
N GLY A 289 16.19 -44.95 -10.93
CA GLY A 289 17.57 -45.26 -10.53
C GLY A 289 17.91 -44.74 -9.13
N ALA A 290 17.43 -43.54 -8.76
CA ALA A 290 17.62 -43.03 -7.41
C ALA A 290 16.78 -43.80 -6.37
N TYR A 291 15.57 -44.25 -6.75
CA TYR A 291 14.72 -45.09 -5.91
C TYR A 291 15.35 -46.46 -5.63
N LEU A 292 15.88 -47.15 -6.68
CA LEU A 292 16.60 -48.43 -6.51
C LEU A 292 17.80 -48.27 -5.55
N MET A 293 18.55 -47.17 -5.67
CA MET A 293 19.73 -46.92 -4.83
C MET A 293 19.38 -46.75 -3.36
N ARG A 294 18.13 -46.52 -3.02
CA ARG A 294 17.68 -46.36 -1.62
C ARG A 294 18.01 -47.58 -0.77
N GLU A 295 17.95 -48.74 -1.35
CA GLU A 295 18.20 -50.02 -0.66
C GLU A 295 19.71 -50.38 -0.58
N ASP A 296 20.59 -49.58 -1.21
CA ASP A 296 22.03 -49.82 -1.18
C ASP A 296 22.64 -49.30 0.13
N ASP A 297 23.40 -50.13 0.83
CA ASP A 297 24.08 -49.73 2.08
C ASP A 297 25.17 -48.68 1.86
N ASP A 298 25.79 -48.68 0.67
CA ASP A 298 26.87 -47.78 0.27
C ASP A 298 26.37 -46.61 -0.61
N ARG A 299 25.06 -46.27 -0.51
CA ARG A 299 24.47 -45.17 -1.26
C ARG A 299 25.16 -43.86 -0.96
N SER A 300 25.44 -43.10 -1.99
CA SER A 300 26.05 -41.77 -1.92
C SER A 300 25.73 -40.96 -3.16
N TYR A 301 25.88 -39.65 -3.07
CA TYR A 301 25.71 -38.77 -4.23
C TYR A 301 26.74 -39.05 -5.31
N GLU A 302 27.94 -39.47 -4.93
CA GLU A 302 28.99 -39.88 -5.86
C GLU A 302 28.54 -41.12 -6.67
N LYS A 303 28.08 -42.19 -5.99
CA LYS A 303 27.56 -43.39 -6.62
C LYS A 303 26.36 -43.09 -7.51
N LEU A 304 25.45 -42.23 -7.08
CA LEU A 304 24.27 -41.81 -7.86
C LEU A 304 24.69 -41.14 -9.18
N VAL A 305 25.57 -40.16 -9.11
CA VAL A 305 26.06 -39.43 -10.29
C VAL A 305 26.82 -40.37 -11.22
N ASP A 306 27.68 -41.23 -10.68
CA ASP A 306 28.45 -42.20 -11.48
C ASP A 306 27.52 -43.18 -12.17
N THR A 307 26.56 -43.78 -11.47
CA THR A 307 25.56 -44.69 -12.02
C THR A 307 24.72 -44.06 -13.13
N MET A 308 24.28 -42.80 -12.94
CA MET A 308 23.42 -42.17 -13.92
C MET A 308 24.17 -41.65 -15.14
N LEU A 309 25.38 -41.08 -14.95
CA LEU A 309 26.07 -40.33 -15.98
C LEU A 309 27.32 -41.03 -16.54
N SER A 310 28.05 -41.83 -15.74
CA SER A 310 29.41 -42.24 -16.07
C SER A 310 29.51 -43.72 -16.52
N ILE A 311 28.71 -44.60 -15.93
CA ILE A 311 28.80 -46.05 -16.27
C ILE A 311 28.41 -46.33 -17.73
N LYS A 312 28.89 -47.45 -18.28
CA LYS A 312 28.51 -47.90 -19.62
C LYS A 312 27.02 -48.17 -19.70
N ILE A 313 26.42 -47.94 -20.88
CA ILE A 313 24.97 -48.14 -21.12
C ILE A 313 24.53 -49.56 -20.74
N ASP A 314 25.33 -50.61 -21.03
CA ASP A 314 25.01 -51.96 -20.65
C ASP A 314 24.87 -52.17 -19.15
N LYS A 315 25.75 -51.52 -18.37
CA LYS A 315 25.66 -51.57 -16.91
C LYS A 315 24.44 -50.79 -16.40
N LEU A 316 24.12 -49.66 -17.02
CA LEU A 316 22.92 -48.90 -16.68
C LEU A 316 21.65 -49.68 -17.00
N ARG A 317 21.63 -50.39 -18.14
CA ARG A 317 20.55 -51.29 -18.53
C ARG A 317 20.36 -52.39 -17.50
N ALA A 318 21.45 -53.08 -17.10
CA ALA A 318 21.41 -54.12 -16.07
C ALA A 318 20.91 -53.57 -14.73
N TYR A 319 21.31 -52.37 -14.36
CA TYR A 319 20.87 -51.70 -13.12
C TYR A 319 19.36 -51.40 -13.12
N LEU A 320 18.80 -50.97 -14.26
CA LEU A 320 17.38 -50.59 -14.41
C LEU A 320 16.49 -51.76 -14.88
N GLN A 321 16.99 -52.99 -14.97
CA GLN A 321 16.34 -54.12 -15.65
C GLN A 321 14.90 -54.42 -15.18
N ASN A 322 14.59 -54.18 -13.92
CA ASN A 322 13.26 -54.47 -13.32
C ASN A 322 12.39 -53.22 -13.15
N THR A 323 12.68 -52.17 -13.87
CA THR A 323 11.94 -50.91 -13.78
C THR A 323 11.34 -50.51 -15.13
N PRO A 324 10.33 -49.63 -15.16
CA PRO A 324 9.82 -49.01 -16.40
C PRO A 324 10.91 -48.31 -17.22
N ALA A 325 11.96 -47.81 -16.58
CA ALA A 325 13.10 -47.17 -17.23
C ALA A 325 13.93 -48.13 -18.10
N ALA A 326 13.83 -49.47 -17.91
CA ALA A 326 14.53 -50.46 -18.71
C ALA A 326 14.24 -50.28 -20.20
N ASN A 327 12.99 -50.00 -20.57
CA ASN A 327 12.58 -49.80 -21.96
C ASN A 327 13.26 -48.60 -22.63
N LEU A 328 13.73 -47.61 -21.85
CA LEU A 328 14.40 -46.39 -22.34
C LEU A 328 15.90 -46.60 -22.63
N VAL A 329 16.44 -47.71 -22.17
CA VAL A 329 17.87 -48.09 -22.31
C VAL A 329 18.10 -49.43 -23.02
N GLU A 330 17.09 -49.92 -23.74
CA GLU A 330 17.20 -51.18 -24.51
C GLU A 330 18.31 -51.09 -25.56
N GLU A 331 18.91 -52.24 -25.87
CA GLU A 331 19.98 -52.35 -26.85
C GLU A 331 19.56 -51.88 -28.24
N LYS A 332 18.31 -52.16 -28.64
CA LYS A 332 17.75 -51.77 -29.93
C LYS A 332 17.68 -50.24 -30.15
N ILE A 333 17.68 -49.47 -29.05
CA ILE A 333 17.59 -48.00 -29.07
C ILE A 333 18.78 -47.33 -28.40
N GLU A 334 19.97 -47.93 -28.44
CA GLU A 334 21.18 -47.43 -27.77
C GLU A 334 21.49 -45.96 -28.09
N LYS A 335 21.33 -45.53 -29.37
CA LYS A 335 21.52 -44.12 -29.76
C LYS A 335 20.55 -43.19 -29.04
N THR A 336 19.31 -43.62 -28.89
CA THR A 336 18.29 -42.85 -28.14
C THR A 336 18.66 -42.79 -26.65
N ALA A 337 19.09 -43.91 -26.06
CA ALA A 337 19.55 -43.97 -24.67
C ALA A 337 20.74 -43.02 -24.40
N ILE A 338 21.69 -42.92 -25.33
CA ILE A 338 22.80 -41.96 -25.26
C ILE A 338 22.30 -40.52 -25.30
N SER A 339 21.32 -40.22 -26.17
CA SER A 339 20.73 -38.88 -26.26
C SER A 339 19.95 -38.50 -24.99
N ILE A 340 19.18 -39.44 -24.42
CA ILE A 340 18.48 -39.25 -23.13
C ILE A 340 19.51 -38.98 -22.03
N ARG A 341 20.61 -39.74 -21.98
CA ARG A 341 21.71 -39.51 -21.01
C ARG A 341 22.34 -38.13 -21.18
N ALA A 342 22.52 -37.64 -22.41
CA ALA A 342 23.04 -36.29 -22.65
C ALA A 342 22.12 -35.22 -22.06
N VAL A 343 20.79 -35.36 -22.19
CA VAL A 343 19.81 -34.49 -21.55
C VAL A 343 19.89 -34.60 -20.03
N LEU A 344 19.90 -35.84 -19.52
CA LEU A 344 20.03 -36.08 -18.08
C LEU A 344 21.29 -35.44 -17.50
N THR A 345 22.41 -35.49 -18.21
CA THR A 345 23.69 -34.90 -17.80
C THR A 345 23.55 -33.37 -17.58
N ASN A 346 22.79 -32.68 -18.38
CA ASN A 346 22.65 -31.24 -18.27
C ASN A 346 22.06 -30.79 -16.91
N TYR A 347 21.22 -31.62 -16.32
CA TYR A 347 20.52 -31.31 -15.08
C TYR A 347 21.08 -32.04 -13.87
N VAL A 348 21.31 -33.35 -13.98
CA VAL A 348 21.74 -34.23 -12.87
C VAL A 348 23.19 -33.94 -12.45
N LYS A 349 24.04 -33.43 -13.37
CA LYS A 349 25.40 -33.00 -12.99
C LYS A 349 25.46 -32.06 -11.79
N ALA A 350 24.39 -31.31 -11.50
CA ALA A 350 24.33 -30.43 -10.35
C ALA A 350 24.36 -31.18 -9.01
N ILE A 351 23.92 -32.45 -8.99
CA ILE A 351 23.98 -33.33 -7.81
C ILE A 351 25.45 -33.62 -7.39
N ARG A 352 26.42 -33.48 -8.31
CA ARG A 352 27.85 -33.59 -7.96
C ARG A 352 28.28 -32.63 -6.86
N TYR A 353 27.66 -31.47 -6.80
CA TYR A 353 27.94 -30.48 -5.74
C TYR A 353 27.48 -30.94 -4.37
N LEU A 354 26.59 -31.93 -4.28
CA LEU A 354 26.16 -32.53 -3.01
C LEU A 354 27.15 -33.59 -2.46
N GLN A 355 28.12 -34.01 -3.26
CA GLN A 355 29.13 -34.97 -2.79
C GLN A 355 29.89 -34.44 -1.58
N GLY A 356 29.88 -35.19 -0.50
CA GLY A 356 30.60 -34.88 0.73
C GLY A 356 29.78 -34.09 1.76
N ILE A 357 28.58 -33.56 1.43
CA ILE A 357 27.73 -32.87 2.44
C ILE A 357 27.23 -33.85 3.52
N GLU A 358 27.19 -35.14 3.24
CA GLU A 358 26.84 -36.20 4.19
C GLU A 358 27.76 -36.21 5.43
N LYS A 359 28.97 -35.66 5.29
CA LYS A 359 29.97 -35.55 6.36
C LYS A 359 29.74 -34.38 7.30
N ASN A 360 28.83 -33.48 6.96
CA ASN A 360 28.62 -32.21 7.71
C ASN A 360 27.78 -32.37 9.00
N GLY A 361 27.45 -33.58 9.38
CA GLY A 361 26.75 -33.86 10.63
C GLY A 361 25.61 -34.88 10.47
N GLU A 362 24.63 -34.78 11.35
CA GLU A 362 23.46 -35.66 11.31
C GLU A 362 22.64 -35.42 10.04
N PRO A 363 22.10 -36.51 9.45
CA PRO A 363 21.28 -36.42 8.25
C PRO A 363 20.10 -35.48 8.44
N PHE A 364 19.95 -34.56 7.53
CA PHE A 364 18.92 -33.52 7.53
C PHE A 364 17.89 -33.76 6.41
N THR A 365 16.59 -33.59 6.72
CA THR A 365 15.52 -33.54 5.73
C THR A 365 14.70 -32.26 5.89
N ILE A 366 14.28 -31.68 4.79
CA ILE A 366 13.41 -30.48 4.78
C ILE A 366 12.05 -30.86 5.38
N ARG A 367 11.52 -32.02 5.01
CA ARG A 367 10.22 -32.50 5.48
C ARG A 367 10.13 -32.63 7.00
N ASP A 368 11.11 -33.31 7.62
CA ASP A 368 11.08 -33.54 9.06
C ASP A 368 11.39 -32.23 9.82
N TRP A 369 12.25 -31.39 9.27
CA TRP A 369 12.50 -30.05 9.81
C TRP A 369 11.22 -29.20 9.81
N MET A 370 10.44 -29.20 8.72
CA MET A 370 9.16 -28.48 8.65
C MET A 370 8.12 -29.04 9.62
N ARG A 371 8.05 -30.36 9.79
CA ARG A 371 7.17 -31.00 10.79
C ARG A 371 7.53 -30.65 12.23
N GLY A 372 8.75 -30.23 12.47
CA GLY A 372 9.24 -29.75 13.76
C GLY A 372 8.75 -28.35 14.15
N VAL A 373 7.91 -27.71 13.36
CA VAL A 373 7.35 -26.38 13.69
C VAL A 373 6.59 -26.39 14.99
N ARG A 374 6.78 -25.36 15.81
CA ARG A 374 6.15 -25.22 17.11
C ARG A 374 5.53 -23.84 17.26
N GLU A 375 4.45 -23.76 18.02
CA GLU A 375 3.74 -22.51 18.32
C GLU A 375 4.20 -21.90 19.66
N ASP A 376 4.83 -22.69 20.54
CA ASP A 376 5.23 -22.34 21.89
C ASP A 376 6.63 -21.72 22.00
N ARG A 377 7.42 -21.76 20.92
CA ARG A 377 8.79 -21.26 20.89
C ARG A 377 9.18 -20.71 19.51
N PRO A 378 10.23 -19.87 19.41
CA PRO A 378 10.75 -19.42 18.13
C PRO A 378 11.19 -20.59 17.25
N ASN A 379 10.78 -20.55 15.98
CA ASN A 379 11.16 -21.52 14.97
C ASN A 379 12.42 -21.07 14.23
N GLY A 380 13.22 -22.06 13.81
CA GLY A 380 14.38 -21.82 12.96
C GLY A 380 14.00 -21.44 11.54
N TRP A 381 14.96 -20.90 10.81
CA TRP A 381 14.86 -20.56 9.40
C TRP A 381 15.72 -21.49 8.55
N LEU A 382 15.25 -21.77 7.34
CA LEU A 382 15.98 -22.53 6.34
C LEU A 382 16.44 -21.60 5.22
N PHE A 383 17.73 -21.40 5.08
CA PHE A 383 18.32 -20.62 4.01
C PHE A 383 18.73 -21.55 2.86
N ILE A 384 18.09 -21.40 1.71
CA ILE A 384 18.48 -22.06 0.46
C ILE A 384 19.24 -21.02 -0.34
N SER A 385 20.57 -21.09 -0.36
CA SER A 385 21.40 -20.00 -0.88
C SER A 385 22.41 -20.43 -1.95
N SER A 386 22.90 -19.45 -2.70
CA SER A 386 24.00 -19.62 -3.66
C SER A 386 24.77 -18.31 -3.78
N ASN A 387 25.97 -18.40 -4.35
CA ASN A 387 26.71 -17.19 -4.78
C ASN A 387 26.33 -16.83 -6.22
N ALA A 388 26.45 -15.56 -6.56
CA ALA A 388 26.05 -15.07 -7.88
C ALA A 388 26.81 -15.74 -9.05
N ASP A 389 28.07 -16.08 -8.86
CA ASP A 389 28.95 -16.75 -9.83
C ASP A 389 28.64 -18.25 -10.00
N THR A 390 28.19 -18.91 -8.95
CA THR A 390 27.92 -20.37 -8.95
C THR A 390 26.45 -20.71 -9.10
N HIS A 391 25.58 -19.69 -9.03
CA HIS A 391 24.12 -19.88 -9.06
C HIS A 391 23.63 -20.72 -10.25
N ALA A 392 24.14 -20.45 -11.45
CA ALA A 392 23.72 -21.16 -12.66
C ALA A 392 23.94 -22.67 -12.55
N SER A 393 25.04 -23.10 -11.93
CA SER A 393 25.38 -24.52 -11.73
C SER A 393 24.55 -25.18 -10.63
N LEU A 394 24.19 -24.43 -9.58
CA LEU A 394 23.41 -24.90 -8.44
C LEU A 394 21.90 -24.78 -8.65
N LYS A 395 21.46 -24.06 -9.65
CA LYS A 395 20.06 -23.76 -9.93
C LYS A 395 19.14 -25.00 -9.90
N PRO A 396 19.51 -26.18 -10.49
CA PRO A 396 18.65 -27.36 -10.41
C PRO A 396 18.42 -27.83 -8.97
N VAL A 397 19.49 -27.91 -8.17
CA VAL A 397 19.44 -28.38 -6.77
C VAL A 397 18.67 -27.39 -5.88
N ILE A 398 18.91 -26.09 -6.04
CA ILE A 398 18.21 -25.06 -5.30
C ILE A 398 16.71 -25.09 -5.61
N SER A 399 16.34 -25.22 -6.88
CA SER A 399 14.93 -25.31 -7.29
C SER A 399 14.28 -26.57 -6.73
N MET A 400 14.99 -27.67 -6.70
CA MET A 400 14.55 -28.95 -6.11
C MET A 400 14.27 -28.77 -4.59
N TRP A 401 15.21 -28.24 -3.82
CA TRP A 401 15.02 -28.02 -2.39
C TRP A 401 13.84 -27.10 -2.09
N LEU A 402 13.68 -26.01 -2.86
CA LEU A 402 12.55 -25.11 -2.68
C LEU A 402 11.22 -25.80 -3.02
N SER A 403 11.17 -26.64 -4.06
CA SER A 403 9.99 -27.44 -4.39
C SER A 403 9.63 -28.43 -3.27
N ILE A 404 10.62 -29.11 -2.69
CA ILE A 404 10.42 -29.97 -1.53
C ILE A 404 9.81 -29.19 -0.35
N ALA A 405 10.33 -28.00 -0.08
CA ALA A 405 9.80 -27.14 0.99
C ALA A 405 8.35 -26.69 0.72
N ILE A 406 8.02 -26.33 -0.53
CA ILE A 406 6.66 -25.96 -0.93
C ILE A 406 5.69 -27.13 -0.73
N ARG A 407 6.07 -28.34 -1.14
CA ARG A 407 5.29 -29.56 -0.89
C ARG A 407 5.21 -29.93 0.58
N GLY A 408 6.31 -29.74 1.32
CA GLY A 408 6.39 -29.98 2.76
C GLY A 408 5.32 -29.25 3.54
N LEU A 409 4.90 -28.08 3.08
CA LEU A 409 3.80 -27.32 3.69
C LEU A 409 2.49 -28.11 3.72
N LEU A 410 2.14 -28.80 2.63
CA LEU A 410 0.92 -29.63 2.55
C LEU A 410 1.00 -30.81 3.53
N ALA A 411 2.18 -31.42 3.68
CA ALA A 411 2.40 -32.54 4.57
C ALA A 411 2.30 -32.20 6.07
N MET A 412 2.30 -30.91 6.42
CA MET A 412 2.13 -30.43 7.80
C MET A 412 0.69 -30.47 8.30
N GLY A 413 -0.29 -30.77 7.44
CA GLY A 413 -1.72 -30.70 7.75
C GLY A 413 -2.30 -29.28 7.81
N GLU A 414 -3.61 -29.19 7.73
CA GLU A 414 -4.32 -27.90 7.72
C GLU A 414 -4.22 -27.19 9.07
N ASN A 415 -3.74 -25.94 9.03
CA ASN A 415 -3.73 -25.04 10.18
C ASN A 415 -3.65 -23.58 9.69
N ARG A 416 -4.76 -22.86 9.74
CA ARG A 416 -4.86 -21.47 9.27
C ARG A 416 -4.23 -20.45 10.23
N ASN A 417 -3.93 -20.85 11.45
CA ASN A 417 -3.32 -19.96 12.46
C ASN A 417 -1.79 -20.02 12.41
N ARG A 418 -1.23 -21.13 11.95
CA ARG A 418 0.21 -21.28 11.72
C ARG A 418 0.69 -20.32 10.64
N ARG A 419 1.94 -19.87 10.74
CA ARG A 419 2.62 -19.08 9.71
C ARG A 419 3.91 -19.76 9.33
N VAL A 420 3.98 -20.18 8.07
CA VAL A 420 5.20 -20.68 7.42
C VAL A 420 5.49 -19.77 6.25
N TRP A 421 6.58 -19.04 6.35
CA TRP A 421 6.96 -18.05 5.35
C TRP A 421 7.90 -18.63 4.31
N ILE A 422 7.65 -18.34 3.03
CA ILE A 422 8.51 -18.74 1.91
C ILE A 422 8.86 -17.47 1.14
N PHE A 423 10.14 -17.09 1.22
CA PHE A 423 10.67 -15.91 0.55
C PHE A 423 11.50 -16.32 -0.67
N ALA A 424 11.23 -15.70 -1.82
CA ALA A 424 12.11 -15.76 -2.98
C ALA A 424 12.27 -14.34 -3.55
N ASP A 425 13.44 -13.73 -3.32
CA ASP A 425 13.75 -12.35 -3.75
C ASP A 425 13.64 -12.20 -5.28
N GLU A 426 13.96 -13.25 -6.02
CA GLU A 426 13.90 -13.27 -7.49
C GLU A 426 13.41 -14.64 -7.99
N LEU A 427 12.10 -14.86 -7.99
CA LEU A 427 11.49 -16.14 -8.39
C LEU A 427 11.89 -16.56 -9.81
N PRO A 428 11.95 -15.68 -10.84
CA PRO A 428 12.33 -16.08 -12.19
C PRO A 428 13.77 -16.57 -12.37
N THR A 429 14.63 -16.47 -11.37
CA THR A 429 15.99 -17.01 -11.46
C THR A 429 16.07 -18.52 -11.24
N LEU A 430 15.02 -19.11 -10.73
CA LEU A 430 14.88 -20.56 -10.49
C LEU A 430 14.40 -21.30 -11.74
N HIS A 431 14.51 -22.62 -11.72
CA HIS A 431 13.77 -23.45 -12.65
C HIS A 431 12.27 -23.37 -12.37
N LYS A 432 11.46 -23.77 -13.34
CA LYS A 432 10.04 -23.95 -13.13
C LYS A 432 9.80 -24.86 -11.93
N LEU A 433 9.05 -24.37 -10.95
CA LEU A 433 8.58 -25.13 -9.81
C LEU A 433 7.17 -25.64 -10.13
N PRO A 434 7.02 -26.91 -10.57
CA PRO A 434 5.75 -27.41 -11.10
C PRO A 434 4.61 -27.26 -10.08
N ASP A 435 4.93 -27.56 -8.83
CA ASP A 435 3.97 -27.58 -7.72
C ASP A 435 3.49 -26.20 -7.29
N LEU A 436 4.26 -25.16 -7.58
CA LEU A 436 3.94 -23.81 -7.11
C LEU A 436 2.58 -23.32 -7.63
N VAL A 437 2.27 -23.61 -8.90
CA VAL A 437 1.00 -23.19 -9.52
C VAL A 437 -0.20 -23.87 -8.87
N GLU A 438 -0.05 -25.12 -8.46
CA GLU A 438 -1.11 -25.93 -7.85
C GLU A 438 -1.25 -25.65 -6.35
N ILE A 439 -0.12 -25.52 -5.64
CA ILE A 439 -0.09 -25.41 -4.18
C ILE A 439 -0.40 -23.98 -3.71
N LEU A 440 0.06 -22.96 -4.43
CA LEU A 440 -0.08 -21.57 -3.99
C LEU A 440 -1.53 -21.15 -3.69
N PRO A 441 -2.54 -21.52 -4.50
CA PRO A 441 -3.93 -21.22 -4.19
C PRO A 441 -4.44 -21.88 -2.90
N GLU A 442 -3.93 -23.07 -2.57
CA GLU A 442 -4.35 -23.85 -1.40
C GLU A 442 -3.52 -23.58 -0.16
N ALA A 443 -2.30 -23.04 -0.31
CA ALA A 443 -1.35 -22.78 0.77
C ALA A 443 -1.95 -22.08 1.99
N ARG A 444 -2.97 -21.23 1.77
CA ARG A 444 -3.71 -20.53 2.82
C ARG A 444 -4.32 -21.47 3.87
N LYS A 445 -4.77 -22.67 3.47
CA LYS A 445 -5.36 -23.66 4.40
C LYS A 445 -4.32 -24.19 5.38
N PHE A 446 -3.06 -24.23 4.93
CA PHE A 446 -1.92 -24.80 5.66
C PHE A 446 -1.09 -23.74 6.39
N GLY A 447 -1.48 -22.46 6.31
CA GLY A 447 -0.76 -21.36 6.93
C GLY A 447 0.45 -20.86 6.16
N GLY A 448 0.55 -21.17 4.86
CA GLY A 448 1.62 -20.69 3.98
C GLY A 448 1.52 -19.20 3.67
N CYS A 449 2.65 -18.51 3.77
CA CYS A 449 2.81 -17.08 3.48
C CYS A 449 3.94 -16.91 2.47
N TYR A 450 3.62 -16.63 1.22
CA TYR A 450 4.62 -16.52 0.15
C TYR A 450 4.94 -15.06 -0.14
N VAL A 451 6.23 -14.76 -0.29
CA VAL A 451 6.74 -13.43 -0.67
C VAL A 451 7.67 -13.59 -1.85
N PHE A 452 7.20 -13.21 -3.03
CA PHE A 452 7.94 -13.35 -4.26
C PHE A 452 8.35 -12.00 -4.84
N GLY A 453 9.66 -11.84 -5.10
CA GLY A 453 10.22 -10.78 -5.89
C GLY A 453 10.20 -11.13 -7.38
N ILE A 454 9.79 -10.17 -8.21
CA ILE A 454 9.74 -10.28 -9.66
C ILE A 454 10.30 -8.99 -10.26
N GLN A 455 11.24 -9.11 -11.20
CA GLN A 455 11.78 -7.94 -11.92
C GLN A 455 11.00 -7.69 -13.21
N SER A 456 10.61 -8.75 -13.90
CA SER A 456 9.87 -8.67 -15.15
C SER A 456 8.81 -9.78 -15.18
N TYR A 457 7.59 -9.39 -15.51
CA TYR A 457 6.49 -10.34 -15.71
C TYR A 457 6.75 -11.25 -16.92
N ALA A 458 7.37 -10.74 -17.98
CA ALA A 458 7.74 -11.53 -19.15
C ALA A 458 8.70 -12.69 -18.81
N GLN A 459 9.63 -12.51 -17.86
CA GLN A 459 10.49 -13.61 -17.40
C GLN A 459 9.70 -14.71 -16.69
N LEU A 460 8.63 -14.34 -15.98
CA LEU A 460 7.74 -15.33 -15.36
C LEU A 460 6.97 -16.10 -16.44
N GLU A 461 6.51 -15.42 -17.49
CA GLU A 461 5.84 -16.06 -18.64
C GLU A 461 6.77 -16.99 -19.43
N ASP A 462 8.02 -16.63 -19.60
CA ASP A 462 9.01 -17.49 -20.27
C ASP A 462 9.22 -18.83 -19.52
N ILE A 463 9.19 -18.81 -18.19
CA ILE A 463 9.44 -19.99 -17.36
C ILE A 463 8.18 -20.83 -17.18
N TYR A 464 7.05 -20.20 -16.87
CA TYR A 464 5.82 -20.91 -16.50
C TYR A 464 4.86 -21.06 -17.67
N GLY A 465 4.96 -20.22 -18.69
CA GLY A 465 3.98 -20.02 -19.76
C GLY A 465 2.96 -18.94 -19.39
N VAL A 466 2.31 -18.33 -20.39
CA VAL A 466 1.42 -17.17 -20.23
C VAL A 466 0.30 -17.42 -19.20
N LYS A 467 -0.46 -18.51 -19.38
CA LYS A 467 -1.61 -18.79 -18.50
C LYS A 467 -1.20 -19.13 -17.05
N PRO A 468 -0.24 -20.02 -16.79
CA PRO A 468 0.21 -20.29 -15.42
C PRO A 468 0.87 -19.09 -14.74
N ALA A 469 1.59 -18.25 -15.47
CA ALA A 469 2.15 -17.00 -14.94
C ALA A 469 1.04 -16.03 -14.48
N ALA A 470 -0.02 -15.89 -15.25
CA ALA A 470 -1.19 -15.11 -14.87
C ALA A 470 -1.86 -15.69 -13.62
N THR A 471 -2.06 -17.02 -13.57
CA THR A 471 -2.62 -17.69 -12.38
C THR A 471 -1.79 -17.43 -11.12
N LEU A 472 -0.46 -17.57 -11.22
CA LEU A 472 0.45 -17.28 -10.10
C LEU A 472 0.31 -15.82 -9.63
N PHE A 473 0.23 -14.89 -10.59
CA PHE A 473 0.10 -13.49 -10.27
C PHE A 473 -1.24 -13.17 -9.60
N ASP A 474 -2.32 -13.80 -10.04
CA ASP A 474 -3.68 -13.58 -9.52
C ASP A 474 -3.87 -14.02 -8.07
N VAL A 475 -3.15 -15.06 -7.63
CA VAL A 475 -3.22 -15.53 -6.24
C VAL A 475 -2.32 -14.75 -5.28
N MET A 476 -1.49 -13.84 -5.78
CA MET A 476 -0.71 -12.91 -4.98
C MET A 476 -1.52 -11.64 -4.74
N ASN A 477 -2.28 -11.59 -3.65
CA ASN A 477 -3.25 -10.52 -3.40
C ASN A 477 -2.62 -9.22 -2.88
N THR A 478 -1.48 -9.29 -2.19
CA THR A 478 -0.74 -8.11 -1.77
C THR A 478 0.37 -7.82 -2.77
N ARG A 479 0.20 -6.77 -3.58
CA ARG A 479 1.14 -6.43 -4.65
C ARG A 479 1.78 -5.08 -4.38
N ALA A 480 3.11 -5.05 -4.33
CA ALA A 480 3.89 -3.83 -4.22
C ALA A 480 4.63 -3.58 -5.54
N PHE A 481 4.29 -2.50 -6.21
CA PHE A 481 4.94 -2.07 -7.44
C PHE A 481 5.95 -0.98 -7.12
N PHE A 482 7.20 -1.23 -7.48
CA PHE A 482 8.30 -0.30 -7.36
C PHE A 482 8.58 0.39 -8.70
N ARG A 483 9.67 1.15 -8.76
CA ARG A 483 10.09 1.82 -9.99
C ARG A 483 10.08 0.86 -11.18
N SER A 484 9.46 1.30 -12.26
CA SER A 484 9.44 0.59 -13.54
C SER A 484 9.97 1.49 -14.65
N PRO A 485 11.10 1.17 -15.28
CA PRO A 485 11.68 1.98 -16.35
C PRO A 485 10.99 1.75 -17.71
N SER A 486 10.35 0.59 -17.91
CA SER A 486 9.68 0.29 -19.17
C SER A 486 8.23 0.74 -19.16
N ARG A 487 7.76 1.21 -20.33
CA ARG A 487 6.39 1.63 -20.53
C ARG A 487 5.41 0.46 -20.33
N GLU A 488 5.74 -0.70 -20.86
CA GLU A 488 4.90 -1.91 -20.77
C GLU A 488 4.64 -2.32 -19.33
N ILE A 489 5.71 -2.35 -18.51
CA ILE A 489 5.59 -2.71 -17.09
C ILE A 489 4.81 -1.62 -16.34
N ALA A 490 5.00 -0.34 -16.67
CA ALA A 490 4.25 0.75 -16.07
C ALA A 490 2.76 0.70 -16.42
N GLU A 491 2.42 0.38 -17.68
CA GLU A 491 1.03 0.19 -18.13
C GLU A 491 0.39 -1.03 -17.49
N PHE A 492 1.12 -2.15 -17.38
CA PHE A 492 0.68 -3.33 -16.65
C PHE A 492 0.37 -3.01 -15.18
N ALA A 493 1.31 -2.37 -14.49
CA ALA A 493 1.12 -1.97 -13.09
C ALA A 493 -0.06 -0.99 -12.93
N ALA A 494 -0.22 -0.04 -13.85
CA ALA A 494 -1.34 0.90 -13.87
C ALA A 494 -2.69 0.19 -14.07
N GLY A 495 -2.75 -0.80 -14.97
CA GLY A 495 -3.94 -1.63 -15.17
C GLY A 495 -4.31 -2.44 -13.94
N GLU A 496 -3.30 -3.03 -13.26
CA GLU A 496 -3.49 -3.77 -12.01
C GLU A 496 -3.98 -2.89 -10.84
N ILE A 497 -3.50 -1.65 -10.78
CA ILE A 497 -3.96 -0.65 -9.82
C ILE A 497 -5.40 -0.24 -10.13
N GLY A 498 -5.73 -0.14 -11.41
CA GLY A 498 -7.04 0.21 -11.92
C GLY A 498 -7.28 1.72 -12.03
N GLU A 499 -8.48 2.07 -12.42
CA GLU A 499 -8.88 3.45 -12.67
C GLU A 499 -9.81 3.96 -11.57
N LYS A 500 -9.64 5.24 -11.26
CA LYS A 500 -10.53 5.98 -10.37
C LYS A 500 -11.45 6.83 -11.24
N GLU A 501 -12.76 6.65 -11.13
CA GLU A 501 -13.74 7.54 -11.71
C GLU A 501 -13.95 8.76 -10.80
N ILE A 502 -13.58 9.92 -11.30
CA ILE A 502 -13.70 11.19 -10.58
C ILE A 502 -14.64 12.10 -11.37
N LEU A 503 -15.64 12.63 -10.69
CA LEU A 503 -16.31 13.84 -11.16
C LEU A 503 -15.43 15.04 -10.84
N LYS A 504 -14.68 15.51 -11.82
CA LYS A 504 -13.93 16.75 -11.70
C LYS A 504 -14.88 17.92 -11.65
N ALA A 505 -14.79 18.71 -10.61
CA ALA A 505 -15.40 20.03 -10.60
C ALA A 505 -14.64 20.92 -11.59
N SER A 506 -15.28 21.24 -12.74
CA SER A 506 -14.77 22.24 -13.67
C SER A 506 -15.49 23.55 -13.42
N GLU A 507 -14.75 24.60 -13.13
CA GLU A 507 -15.29 25.94 -13.02
C GLU A 507 -15.14 26.63 -14.38
N GLN A 508 -16.27 26.94 -15.02
CA GLN A 508 -16.29 27.78 -16.22
C GLN A 508 -16.71 29.18 -15.82
N TYR A 509 -15.87 30.13 -16.18
CA TYR A 509 -16.10 31.54 -15.92
C TYR A 509 -16.64 32.22 -17.18
N SER A 510 -17.82 32.82 -17.13
CA SER A 510 -18.37 33.64 -18.19
C SER A 510 -18.21 35.12 -17.88
N TYR A 511 -17.72 35.87 -18.86
CA TYR A 511 -17.55 37.32 -18.77
C TYR A 511 -18.71 38.02 -19.47
N GLY A 512 -19.40 38.90 -18.77
CA GLY A 512 -20.35 39.82 -19.38
C GLY A 512 -19.77 41.26 -19.48
N ALA A 513 -20.29 42.05 -20.41
CA ALA A 513 -19.97 43.47 -20.50
C ALA A 513 -20.48 44.24 -19.23
N ASP A 514 -21.51 43.70 -18.56
CA ASP A 514 -22.03 44.16 -17.29
C ASP A 514 -21.66 43.19 -16.14
N PRO A 515 -21.30 43.73 -14.96
CA PRO A 515 -20.94 42.88 -13.80
C PRO A 515 -22.09 41.98 -13.30
N VAL A 516 -23.32 42.24 -13.73
CA VAL A 516 -24.50 41.39 -13.42
C VAL A 516 -24.52 40.09 -14.18
N ARG A 517 -23.71 39.94 -15.23
CA ARG A 517 -23.61 38.76 -16.07
C ARG A 517 -22.38 37.89 -15.80
N ASP A 518 -21.57 38.26 -14.83
CA ASP A 518 -20.46 37.41 -14.40
C ASP A 518 -21.02 36.20 -13.68
N GLY A 519 -20.87 35.05 -14.30
CA GLY A 519 -21.37 33.77 -13.78
C GLY A 519 -20.26 32.73 -13.68
N VAL A 520 -20.29 31.93 -12.60
CA VAL A 520 -19.49 30.71 -12.48
C VAL A 520 -20.44 29.55 -12.74
N SER A 521 -20.19 28.83 -13.81
CA SER A 521 -20.84 27.55 -14.06
C SER A 521 -19.95 26.44 -13.54
N THR A 522 -20.39 25.69 -12.54
CA THR A 522 -19.74 24.49 -12.06
C THR A 522 -20.27 23.30 -12.84
N GLY A 523 -19.48 22.78 -13.76
CA GLY A 523 -19.73 21.52 -14.46
C GLY A 523 -18.97 20.38 -13.78
N LYS A 524 -19.60 19.22 -13.63
CA LYS A 524 -18.89 18.01 -13.20
C LYS A 524 -18.62 17.14 -14.42
N GLU A 525 -17.34 16.99 -14.80
CA GLU A 525 -16.93 16.18 -15.94
C GLU A 525 -16.35 14.85 -15.46
N LYS A 526 -16.86 13.73 -16.03
CA LYS A 526 -16.32 12.40 -15.76
C LYS A 526 -14.92 12.30 -16.36
N SER A 527 -13.92 12.20 -15.53
CA SER A 527 -12.54 11.97 -15.95
C SER A 527 -12.06 10.64 -15.37
N GLY A 528 -11.86 9.63 -16.24
CA GLY A 528 -11.06 8.47 -15.91
C GLY A 528 -9.59 8.90 -15.87
N LYS A 529 -8.94 8.82 -14.73
CA LYS A 529 -7.48 8.93 -14.66
C LYS A 529 -6.89 7.54 -14.60
N PRO A 530 -6.31 7.04 -15.71
CA PRO A 530 -5.44 5.88 -15.64
C PRO A 530 -4.23 6.24 -14.77
N GLY A 531 -3.61 5.23 -14.19
CA GLY A 531 -2.43 5.39 -13.32
C GLY A 531 -1.23 6.07 -13.97
N GLN A 532 -1.41 7.30 -14.44
CA GLN A 532 -0.35 8.16 -15.01
C GLN A 532 0.79 8.47 -14.01
N LEU A 533 0.60 8.14 -12.74
CA LEU A 533 1.58 8.37 -11.67
C LEU A 533 2.88 7.55 -11.81
N LEU A 534 2.91 6.53 -12.66
CA LEU A 534 4.09 5.67 -12.84
C LEU A 534 5.07 6.14 -13.92
N ARG A 535 4.71 7.12 -14.72
CA ARG A 535 5.48 7.44 -15.95
C ARG A 535 6.82 8.13 -15.71
N TYR A 536 6.98 8.90 -14.65
CA TYR A 536 8.22 9.67 -14.45
C TYR A 536 8.49 9.92 -12.97
N SER A 537 9.36 9.16 -12.35
CA SER A 537 10.10 9.64 -11.19
C SER A 537 11.54 9.19 -11.26
N ASP A 538 12.43 10.16 -11.28
CA ASP A 538 13.86 9.94 -11.13
C ASP A 538 14.16 9.31 -9.76
N ALA A 539 14.94 8.25 -9.78
CA ALA A 539 15.71 7.63 -8.70
C ALA A 539 15.01 7.08 -7.44
N ALA A 540 13.78 7.48 -7.09
CA ALA A 540 13.03 6.93 -5.95
C ALA A 540 11.53 6.96 -6.27
N GLY A 541 11.07 5.99 -7.06
CA GLY A 541 9.66 5.93 -7.44
C GLY A 541 8.73 5.57 -6.29
N PRO A 542 7.46 5.98 -6.34
CA PRO A 542 6.46 5.61 -5.35
C PRO A 542 6.25 4.10 -5.30
N VAL A 543 6.07 3.56 -4.12
CA VAL A 543 5.61 2.18 -3.92
C VAL A 543 4.10 2.19 -3.95
N LEU A 544 3.52 1.45 -4.89
CA LEU A 544 2.09 1.26 -5.00
C LEU A 544 1.73 -0.09 -4.39
N LEU A 545 0.85 -0.08 -3.40
CA LEU A 545 0.34 -1.27 -2.76
C LEU A 545 -1.07 -1.55 -3.24
N ARG A 546 -1.30 -2.76 -3.73
CA ARG A 546 -2.63 -3.32 -3.98
C ARG A 546 -2.88 -4.45 -3.01
N HIS A 547 -3.99 -4.41 -2.33
CA HIS A 547 -4.53 -5.53 -1.59
C HIS A 547 -5.94 -5.84 -2.10
N ALA A 548 -6.17 -7.08 -2.54
CA ALA A 548 -7.49 -7.54 -2.93
C ALA A 548 -8.23 -8.00 -1.67
N ALA A 549 -9.11 -7.15 -1.13
CA ALA A 549 -10.01 -7.56 -0.06
C ALA A 549 -11.08 -8.50 -0.61
N ARG A 550 -11.18 -9.73 -0.11
CA ARG A 550 -12.37 -10.56 -0.30
C ARG A 550 -13.47 -10.04 0.63
N THR A 551 -14.63 -9.79 0.06
CA THR A 551 -15.88 -9.58 0.79
C THR A 551 -16.15 -10.74 1.74
N VAL A 552 -16.12 -10.46 3.03
CA VAL A 552 -16.72 -11.30 4.04
C VAL A 552 -17.97 -10.57 4.47
N SER A 553 -19.14 -11.17 4.20
CA SER A 553 -20.48 -10.72 4.57
C SER A 553 -20.98 -9.40 3.92
N GLY A 554 -21.68 -9.48 2.79
CA GLY A 554 -22.87 -8.68 2.43
C GLY A 554 -22.76 -7.16 2.33
N ARG A 555 -21.55 -6.56 2.49
CA ARG A 555 -21.26 -5.17 2.16
C ARG A 555 -20.01 -5.13 1.30
N GLU A 556 -20.14 -4.60 0.11
CA GLU A 556 -19.07 -4.45 -0.87
C GLU A 556 -17.98 -3.52 -0.33
N ALA A 557 -16.94 -4.10 0.27
CA ALA A 557 -15.67 -3.41 0.41
C ALA A 557 -14.90 -3.64 -0.88
N GLY A 558 -14.89 -2.66 -1.77
CA GLY A 558 -14.09 -2.69 -2.99
C GLY A 558 -12.59 -2.84 -2.68
N PRO A 559 -11.79 -3.32 -3.63
CA PRO A 559 -10.35 -3.46 -3.46
C PRO A 559 -9.72 -2.09 -3.16
N GLN A 560 -9.05 -1.98 -2.02
CA GLN A 560 -8.34 -0.76 -1.66
C GLN A 560 -6.98 -0.75 -2.35
N ILE A 561 -6.72 0.27 -3.14
CA ILE A 561 -5.44 0.54 -3.76
C ILE A 561 -4.82 1.74 -3.07
N GLN A 562 -3.57 1.62 -2.70
CA GLN A 562 -2.84 2.62 -1.94
C GLN A 562 -1.56 3.00 -2.67
N ALA A 563 -1.39 4.29 -2.93
CA ALA A 563 -0.14 4.84 -3.45
C ALA A 563 0.65 5.46 -2.30
N ALA A 564 1.91 5.09 -2.14
CA ALA A 564 2.80 5.76 -1.21
C ALA A 564 3.37 7.02 -1.86
N SER A 565 3.34 8.13 -1.13
CA SER A 565 3.84 9.42 -1.59
C SER A 565 5.37 9.45 -1.79
N GLU A 566 5.87 10.48 -2.46
CA GLU A 566 7.25 10.74 -2.88
C GLU A 566 8.34 10.62 -1.80
N ASN A 567 8.01 10.47 -0.53
CA ASN A 567 8.94 10.46 0.60
C ASN A 567 9.49 9.08 0.99
N TYR A 568 9.78 8.22 0.03
CA TYR A 568 10.53 6.98 0.30
C TYR A 568 12.00 7.24 0.75
N ARG A 569 12.50 8.47 0.55
CA ARG A 569 13.83 8.90 1.07
C ARG A 569 13.94 8.79 2.60
N GLY A 570 12.85 8.95 3.35
CA GLY A 570 12.83 8.82 4.80
C GLY A 570 13.02 7.39 5.32
N ILE A 571 12.87 6.38 4.46
CA ILE A 571 13.01 4.97 4.85
C ILE A 571 14.48 4.53 4.85
N TYR A 572 15.33 5.18 4.05
CA TYR A 572 16.76 4.88 3.96
C TYR A 572 17.62 5.55 5.05
N SER A 573 17.11 6.51 5.81
CA SER A 573 17.90 7.36 6.70
C SER A 573 17.87 7.01 8.19
N ALA A 574 17.22 5.94 8.61
CA ALA A 574 17.26 5.50 10.00
C ALA A 574 17.76 4.05 10.11
N PRO A 575 19.02 3.81 10.43
CA PRO A 575 19.41 2.54 11.00
C PRO A 575 18.77 2.50 12.39
N THR A 576 17.61 1.86 12.52
CA THR A 576 17.14 1.44 13.84
C THR A 576 18.22 0.51 14.38
N ARG A 577 19.02 1.02 15.32
CA ARG A 577 19.93 0.25 16.15
C ARG A 577 19.10 -0.73 16.97
N TYR A 578 18.71 -1.84 16.39
CA TYR A 578 18.53 -3.04 17.18
C TYR A 578 19.93 -3.63 17.33
N ALA A 579 20.41 -3.59 18.56
CA ALA A 579 21.68 -4.14 18.96
C ALA A 579 21.73 -5.63 18.60
N CYS A 580 22.20 -5.96 17.41
CA CYS A 580 22.85 -7.22 17.16
C CYS A 580 24.12 -7.20 18.01
N ARG A 581 24.13 -7.91 19.13
CA ARG A 581 25.37 -8.29 19.81
C ARG A 581 26.23 -8.97 18.75
N ARG A 582 27.27 -8.29 18.34
CA ARG A 582 28.31 -8.90 17.51
C ARG A 582 28.84 -10.12 18.28
N PRO A 583 28.91 -11.31 17.69
CA PRO A 583 29.92 -12.23 18.10
C PRO A 583 31.25 -11.68 17.59
N ALA A 584 32.13 -11.34 18.50
CA ALA A 584 33.56 -11.16 18.21
C ALA A 584 34.07 -12.51 17.69
N GLN A 585 35.04 -12.40 16.72
CA GLN A 585 35.87 -13.46 16.19
C GLN A 585 35.30 -14.28 15.01
N CYS A 586 35.68 -13.84 13.81
CA CYS A 586 36.17 -14.68 12.72
C CYS A 586 37.20 -13.84 11.95
N ALA A 587 38.40 -13.84 12.47
CA ALA A 587 39.62 -13.61 11.69
C ALA A 587 40.32 -14.97 11.60
N ALA A 588 40.28 -15.54 10.42
CA ALA A 588 41.28 -16.38 9.75
C ALA A 588 40.62 -17.05 8.52
#